data_da85645ef7a462f67be39f11045ada9b
#
_entry.id   da85645ef7a462f67be39f11045ada9b
#
_cell.length_a   1.000
_cell.length_b   1.000
_cell.length_c   1.000
_cell.angle_alpha   90.00
_cell.angle_beta   90.00
_cell.angle_gamma   90.00
#
_symmetry.space_group_name_H-M   'P 1'
#
loop_
_entity.id
_entity.type
_entity.pdbx_description
1 polymer ?
#
loop_
_entity_poly.entity_id
_entity_poly.type
_entity_poly.pdbx_seq_one_letter_code
_entity_poly.pdbx_strand_id
1 'polypeptide(L)'
;MTEKLQKKVDRAIRLLQSIPTEDGPIEVCYSGGKDSDVILELAKMSGINYRAIYKDTTIDPIGTHGHCREMGVEMVRPKKTFLQLVEEWGMPNRFSRYCCSYLKEYPILPREIVGIRRDESIKRRERYKEPERCRVFENIKGKPKVRQYLPLLDWTLEDVAEFISERKIKCAPVYYDRGGHSTLKEDWVASVVR
;
A
#
# COMPACT_ATOMS: atom_id res chain seq x y z
N MET A 1 19.70 -1.60 -11.48
CA MET A 1 19.41 -1.13 -10.09
C MET A 1 20.68 -0.55 -9.49
N THR A 2 20.60 0.66 -8.90
CA THR A 2 21.75 1.31 -8.24
C THR A 2 22.15 0.58 -6.96
N GLU A 3 23.44 0.66 -6.56
CA GLU A 3 23.92 0.06 -5.31
C GLU A 3 23.17 0.61 -4.08
N LYS A 4 22.80 1.90 -4.11
CA LYS A 4 22.01 2.53 -3.06
C LYS A 4 20.63 1.90 -2.91
N LEU A 5 19.93 1.67 -4.03
CA LEU A 5 18.62 1.05 -4.03
C LEU A 5 18.72 -0.43 -3.61
N GLN A 6 19.74 -1.16 -4.07
CA GLN A 6 19.95 -2.54 -3.66
C GLN A 6 20.07 -2.66 -2.12
N LYS A 7 20.83 -1.79 -1.47
CA LYS A 7 20.93 -1.77 0.00
C LYS A 7 19.58 -1.52 0.69
N LYS A 8 18.70 -0.70 0.07
CA LYS A 8 17.34 -0.47 0.58
C LYS A 8 16.44 -1.70 0.40
N VAL A 9 16.53 -2.36 -0.76
CA VAL A 9 15.83 -3.63 -1.04
C VAL A 9 16.25 -4.71 -0.03
N ASP A 10 17.55 -4.89 0.18
CA ASP A 10 18.07 -5.89 1.12
C ASP A 10 17.62 -5.61 2.56
N ARG A 11 17.55 -4.32 2.95
CA ARG A 11 17.03 -3.91 4.26
C ARG A 11 15.52 -4.22 4.38
N ALA A 12 14.74 -3.93 3.34
CA ALA A 12 13.32 -4.22 3.29
C ALA A 12 13.06 -5.73 3.39
N ILE A 13 13.79 -6.54 2.64
CA ILE A 13 13.69 -8.02 2.69
C ILE A 13 14.03 -8.54 4.08
N ARG A 14 15.15 -8.09 4.69
CA ARG A 14 15.52 -8.49 6.06
C ARG A 14 14.45 -8.12 7.08
N LEU A 15 13.85 -6.91 6.97
CA LEU A 15 12.73 -6.52 7.83
C LEU A 15 11.55 -7.46 7.68
N LEU A 16 11.18 -7.83 6.45
CA LEU A 16 10.05 -8.74 6.19
C LEU A 16 10.36 -10.16 6.72
N GLN A 17 11.57 -10.65 6.51
CA GLN A 17 12.00 -11.96 7.01
C GLN A 17 12.12 -12.04 8.54
N SER A 18 12.29 -10.90 9.22
CA SER A 18 12.31 -10.85 10.69
C SER A 18 10.92 -10.91 11.33
N ILE A 19 9.86 -10.85 10.53
CA ILE A 19 8.49 -10.89 11.05
C ILE A 19 8.17 -12.31 11.53
N PRO A 20 7.72 -12.50 12.77
CA PRO A 20 7.30 -13.82 13.25
C PRO A 20 6.16 -14.39 12.40
N THR A 21 6.31 -15.62 11.92
CA THR A 21 5.32 -16.28 11.04
C THR A 21 4.50 -17.36 11.75
N GLU A 22 4.83 -17.67 12.99
CA GLU A 22 4.23 -18.73 13.80
C GLU A 22 2.71 -18.54 13.98
N ASP A 23 2.24 -17.28 13.98
CA ASP A 23 0.82 -16.94 14.17
C ASP A 23 0.03 -16.82 12.84
N GLY A 24 0.50 -17.40 11.76
CA GLY A 24 -0.17 -17.39 10.47
C GLY A 24 0.34 -16.31 9.49
N PRO A 25 -0.40 -16.04 8.42
CA PRO A 25 0.02 -15.13 7.36
C PRO A 25 0.02 -13.66 7.81
N ILE A 26 0.78 -12.85 7.09
CA ILE A 26 0.87 -11.39 7.29
C ILE A 26 -0.01 -10.70 6.24
N GLU A 27 -0.76 -9.67 6.61
CA GLU A 27 -1.52 -8.84 5.67
C GLU A 27 -0.59 -7.91 4.90
N VAL A 28 -0.52 -8.05 3.58
CA VAL A 28 0.00 -7.01 2.71
C VAL A 28 -1.15 -6.07 2.37
N CYS A 29 -1.14 -4.86 2.96
CA CYS A 29 -2.17 -3.84 2.71
C CYS A 29 -2.02 -3.30 1.30
N TYR A 30 -2.80 -3.86 0.38
CA TYR A 30 -2.75 -3.52 -1.03
C TYR A 30 -3.80 -2.47 -1.39
N SER A 31 -3.42 -1.44 -2.12
CA SER A 31 -4.32 -0.34 -2.51
C SER A 31 -4.49 -0.18 -4.03
N GLY A 32 -3.82 -1.01 -4.83
CA GLY A 32 -3.74 -0.85 -6.29
C GLY A 32 -2.82 0.29 -6.73
N GLY A 33 -2.13 0.95 -5.80
CA GLY A 33 -1.17 2.00 -6.10
C GLY A 33 0.27 1.47 -6.26
N LYS A 34 1.14 2.21 -6.94
CA LYS A 34 2.53 1.84 -7.22
C LYS A 34 3.33 1.39 -5.98
N ASP A 35 3.13 2.07 -4.84
CA ASP A 35 3.82 1.70 -3.61
C ASP A 35 3.31 0.35 -3.06
N SER A 36 2.02 0.03 -3.26
CA SER A 36 1.47 -1.29 -2.90
C SER A 36 1.93 -2.40 -3.85
N ASP A 37 2.17 -2.08 -5.13
CA ASP A 37 2.79 -3.03 -6.07
C ASP A 37 4.22 -3.37 -5.64
N VAL A 38 4.99 -2.37 -5.19
CA VAL A 38 6.36 -2.57 -4.70
C VAL A 38 6.39 -3.41 -3.41
N ILE A 39 5.52 -3.14 -2.42
CA ILE A 39 5.50 -3.98 -1.21
C ILE A 39 5.05 -5.41 -1.48
N LEU A 40 4.15 -5.62 -2.43
CA LEU A 40 3.75 -6.95 -2.85
C LEU A 40 4.92 -7.72 -3.49
N GLU A 41 5.70 -7.06 -4.36
CA GLU A 41 6.89 -7.67 -4.96
C GLU A 41 7.97 -7.97 -3.91
N LEU A 42 8.21 -7.06 -2.96
CA LEU A 42 9.13 -7.30 -1.83
C LEU A 42 8.67 -8.47 -0.95
N ALA A 43 7.36 -8.61 -0.71
CA ALA A 43 6.82 -9.75 0.03
C ALA A 43 7.06 -11.08 -0.71
N LYS A 44 6.87 -11.10 -2.05
CA LYS A 44 7.23 -12.26 -2.89
C LYS A 44 8.71 -12.60 -2.79
N MET A 45 9.58 -11.59 -2.95
CA MET A 45 11.03 -11.77 -2.88
C MET A 45 11.53 -12.26 -1.52
N SER A 46 10.88 -11.84 -0.44
CA SER A 46 11.26 -12.24 0.93
C SER A 46 10.88 -13.68 1.28
N GLY A 47 9.97 -14.29 0.52
CA GLY A 47 9.50 -15.67 0.76
C GLY A 47 8.63 -15.84 2.01
N ILE A 48 8.13 -14.76 2.60
CA ILE A 48 7.27 -14.82 3.79
C ILE A 48 5.87 -15.37 3.46
N ASN A 49 5.18 -15.92 4.45
CA ASN A 49 3.78 -16.29 4.33
C ASN A 49 2.89 -15.04 4.46
N TYR A 50 2.23 -14.63 3.38
CA TYR A 50 1.40 -13.42 3.35
C TYR A 50 0.05 -13.63 2.66
N ARG A 51 -0.88 -12.72 2.95
CA ARG A 51 -2.12 -12.51 2.18
C ARG A 51 -2.14 -11.06 1.71
N ALA A 52 -2.14 -10.85 0.41
CA ALA A 52 -2.31 -9.52 -0.16
C ALA A 52 -3.81 -9.18 -0.19
N ILE A 53 -4.21 -8.14 0.51
CA ILE A 53 -5.61 -7.79 0.71
C ILE A 53 -5.88 -6.37 0.24
N TYR A 54 -6.80 -6.25 -0.72
CA TYR A 54 -7.35 -4.99 -1.19
C TYR A 54 -8.72 -4.75 -0.58
N LYS A 55 -8.87 -3.63 0.12
CA LYS A 55 -10.14 -3.19 0.70
C LYS A 55 -10.83 -2.25 -0.28
N ASP A 56 -11.87 -2.76 -0.94
CA ASP A 56 -12.63 -2.03 -1.95
C ASP A 56 -13.31 -0.80 -1.34
N THR A 57 -12.96 0.39 -1.82
CA THR A 57 -13.58 1.62 -1.37
C THR A 57 -14.84 1.99 -2.14
N THR A 58 -15.12 1.27 -3.23
CA THR A 58 -16.23 1.49 -4.16
C THR A 58 -16.18 2.81 -4.96
N ILE A 59 -15.11 3.58 -4.79
CA ILE A 59 -14.81 4.83 -5.50
C ILE A 59 -13.38 4.87 -6.05
N ASP A 60 -12.73 3.72 -6.11
CA ASP A 60 -11.37 3.62 -6.64
C ASP A 60 -11.33 3.88 -8.16
N PRO A 61 -10.20 4.33 -8.70
CA PRO A 61 -10.06 4.60 -10.13
C PRO A 61 -10.43 3.41 -11.01
N ILE A 62 -10.96 3.70 -12.20
CA ILE A 62 -11.27 2.67 -13.20
C ILE A 62 -10.02 1.85 -13.51
N GLY A 63 -10.20 0.51 -13.53
CA GLY A 63 -9.10 -0.43 -13.78
C GLY A 63 -8.41 -0.96 -12.52
N THR A 64 -8.61 -0.34 -11.33
CA THR A 64 -8.02 -0.82 -10.07
C THR A 64 -8.43 -2.25 -9.76
N HIS A 65 -9.71 -2.61 -9.89
CA HIS A 65 -10.19 -3.97 -9.65
C HIS A 65 -9.60 -4.99 -10.64
N GLY A 66 -9.43 -4.60 -11.90
CA GLY A 66 -8.76 -5.44 -12.92
C GLY A 66 -7.33 -5.72 -12.52
N HIS A 67 -6.60 -4.67 -12.15
CA HIS A 67 -5.23 -4.75 -11.68
C HIS A 67 -5.09 -5.64 -10.44
N CYS A 68 -5.97 -5.47 -9.43
CA CYS A 68 -5.97 -6.33 -8.24
C CYS A 68 -6.13 -7.83 -8.59
N ARG A 69 -7.01 -8.17 -9.54
CA ARG A 69 -7.18 -9.56 -10.00
C ARG A 69 -5.94 -10.09 -10.71
N GLU A 70 -5.33 -9.28 -11.59
CA GLU A 70 -4.09 -9.64 -12.28
C GLU A 70 -2.94 -9.88 -11.31
N MET A 71 -2.87 -9.11 -10.22
CA MET A 71 -1.86 -9.26 -9.19
C MET A 71 -2.14 -10.41 -8.21
N GLY A 72 -3.30 -11.09 -8.33
CA GLY A 72 -3.70 -12.19 -7.46
C GLY A 72 -4.06 -11.75 -6.04
N VAL A 73 -4.56 -10.52 -5.89
CA VAL A 73 -4.87 -9.91 -4.59
C VAL A 73 -6.29 -10.27 -4.16
N GLU A 74 -6.47 -10.65 -2.90
CA GLU A 74 -7.78 -10.89 -2.29
C GLU A 74 -8.55 -9.57 -2.17
N MET A 75 -9.76 -9.54 -2.69
CA MET A 75 -10.61 -8.35 -2.66
C MET A 75 -11.68 -8.46 -1.58
N VAL A 76 -11.65 -7.57 -0.61
CA VAL A 76 -12.65 -7.48 0.46
C VAL A 76 -13.58 -6.31 0.18
N ARG A 77 -14.87 -6.62 0.02
CA ARG A 77 -15.92 -5.62 -0.21
C ARG A 77 -16.54 -5.15 1.09
N PRO A 78 -16.82 -3.84 1.22
CA PRO A 78 -17.51 -3.31 2.38
C PRO A 78 -18.99 -3.70 2.36
N LYS A 79 -19.63 -3.69 3.53
CA LYS A 79 -21.08 -3.91 3.66
C LYS A 79 -21.90 -2.77 3.04
N LYS A 80 -21.41 -1.55 3.07
CA LYS A 80 -22.01 -0.37 2.46
C LYS A 80 -21.03 0.29 1.51
N THR A 81 -21.49 0.73 0.36
CA THR A 81 -20.70 1.51 -0.58
C THR A 81 -20.44 2.91 -0.05
N PHE A 82 -19.45 3.60 -0.64
CA PHE A 82 -19.19 5.01 -0.31
C PHE A 82 -20.44 5.90 -0.47
N LEU A 83 -21.19 5.72 -1.57
CA LEU A 83 -22.41 6.50 -1.82
C LEU A 83 -23.49 6.25 -0.77
N GLN A 84 -23.71 4.99 -0.38
CA GLN A 84 -24.64 4.66 0.71
C GLN A 84 -24.22 5.28 2.05
N LEU A 85 -22.92 5.36 2.32
CA LEU A 85 -22.43 6.04 3.51
C LEU A 85 -22.65 7.57 3.43
N VAL A 86 -22.51 8.14 2.23
CA VAL A 86 -22.80 9.57 2.01
C VAL A 86 -24.27 9.89 2.18
N GLU A 87 -25.18 9.04 1.70
CA GLU A 87 -26.62 9.17 1.90
C GLU A 87 -27.02 9.14 3.38
N GLU A 88 -26.35 8.29 4.16
CA GLU A 88 -26.67 8.10 5.58
C GLU A 88 -26.02 9.14 6.49
N TRP A 89 -24.75 9.53 6.21
CA TRP A 89 -23.93 10.34 7.12
C TRP A 89 -23.49 11.69 6.53
N GLY A 90 -23.91 11.99 5.29
CA GLY A 90 -23.49 13.18 4.55
C GLY A 90 -22.09 13.06 3.97
N MET A 91 -21.64 14.08 3.24
CA MET A 91 -20.31 14.10 2.63
C MET A 91 -19.20 14.11 3.70
N PRO A 92 -18.20 13.23 3.59
CA PRO A 92 -17.06 13.27 4.48
C PRO A 92 -16.26 14.56 4.29
N ASN A 93 -15.66 15.03 5.35
CA ASN A 93 -14.82 16.22 5.31
C ASN A 93 -13.50 15.97 6.07
N ARG A 94 -12.67 17.03 6.19
CA ARG A 94 -11.36 16.92 6.83
C ARG A 94 -11.44 16.49 8.31
N PHE A 95 -12.52 16.81 8.99
CA PHE A 95 -12.72 16.51 10.42
C PHE A 95 -13.48 15.19 10.60
N SER A 96 -14.43 14.90 9.72
CA SER A 96 -15.21 13.66 9.74
C SER A 96 -14.77 12.72 8.60
N ARG A 97 -13.74 11.92 8.87
CA ARG A 97 -13.13 10.98 7.91
C ARG A 97 -13.69 9.56 8.08
N TYR A 98 -14.98 9.43 8.32
CA TYR A 98 -15.63 8.13 8.53
C TYR A 98 -15.40 7.15 7.37
N CYS A 99 -15.33 7.66 6.13
CA CYS A 99 -15.06 6.84 4.95
C CYS A 99 -13.74 6.08 5.05
N CYS A 100 -12.69 6.72 5.56
CA CYS A 100 -11.41 6.05 5.76
C CYS A 100 -11.53 4.92 6.80
N SER A 101 -12.15 5.22 7.94
CA SER A 101 -12.32 4.25 9.03
C SER A 101 -13.21 3.08 8.62
N TYR A 102 -14.26 3.35 7.85
CA TYR A 102 -15.21 2.32 7.45
C TYR A 102 -14.71 1.47 6.28
N LEU A 103 -14.06 2.09 5.26
CA LEU A 103 -13.72 1.42 4.02
C LEU A 103 -12.28 0.90 3.96
N LYS A 104 -11.33 1.55 4.67
CA LYS A 104 -9.89 1.22 4.55
C LYS A 104 -9.21 0.87 5.87
N GLU A 105 -9.53 1.61 6.94
CA GLU A 105 -8.75 1.59 8.17
C GLU A 105 -9.32 0.58 9.18
N TYR A 106 -9.41 -0.68 8.79
CA TYR A 106 -9.71 -1.79 9.70
C TYR A 106 -8.74 -2.94 9.43
N PRO A 107 -8.23 -3.60 10.49
CA PRO A 107 -7.34 -4.73 10.32
C PRO A 107 -8.13 -5.99 9.97
N ILE A 108 -7.54 -6.85 9.15
CA ILE A 108 -8.02 -8.20 8.89
C ILE A 108 -7.14 -9.20 9.62
N LEU A 109 -5.83 -8.94 9.65
CA LEU A 109 -4.86 -9.75 10.34
C LEU A 109 -4.12 -8.93 11.42
N PRO A 110 -3.54 -9.58 12.44
CA PRO A 110 -2.87 -8.89 13.55
C PRO A 110 -1.53 -8.24 13.17
N ARG A 111 -1.01 -8.53 11.98
CA ARG A 111 0.23 -8.00 11.44
C ARG A 111 0.02 -7.52 10.02
N GLU A 112 0.50 -6.31 9.72
CA GLU A 112 0.31 -5.64 8.43
C GLU A 112 1.64 -5.15 7.85
N ILE A 113 1.82 -5.29 6.55
CA ILE A 113 2.84 -4.61 5.75
C ILE A 113 2.17 -3.45 5.03
N VAL A 114 2.68 -2.23 5.22
CA VAL A 114 2.07 -1.01 4.68
C VAL A 114 3.08 -0.20 3.88
N GLY A 115 2.70 0.22 2.68
CA GLY A 115 3.54 0.99 1.75
C GLY A 115 3.60 2.49 2.10
N ILE A 116 4.01 2.83 3.31
CA ILE A 116 4.17 4.23 3.74
C ILE A 116 5.61 4.67 3.53
N ARG A 117 5.80 5.88 2.95
CA ARG A 117 7.09 6.53 2.77
C ARG A 117 7.13 7.87 3.51
N ARG A 118 8.27 8.19 4.14
CA ARG A 118 8.50 9.51 4.77
C ARG A 118 8.53 10.64 3.75
N ASP A 119 8.93 10.32 2.53
CA ASP A 119 9.07 11.23 1.40
C ASP A 119 7.75 11.87 0.95
N GLU A 120 6.61 11.22 1.18
CA GLU A 120 5.32 11.66 0.71
C GLU A 120 4.79 12.94 1.38
N SER A 121 5.20 13.24 2.61
CA SER A 121 4.83 14.48 3.30
C SER A 121 5.61 14.70 4.59
N ILE A 122 5.70 15.99 5.01
CA ILE A 122 6.30 16.39 6.29
C ILE A 122 5.60 15.68 7.46
N LYS A 123 4.25 15.61 7.44
CA LYS A 123 3.47 14.93 8.49
C LYS A 123 3.81 13.45 8.59
N ARG A 124 4.07 12.77 7.46
CA ARG A 124 4.50 11.36 7.50
C ARG A 124 5.89 11.23 8.05
N ARG A 125 6.80 12.12 7.70
CA ARG A 125 8.18 12.15 8.22
C ARG A 125 8.22 12.34 9.74
N GLU A 126 7.36 13.18 10.26
CA GLU A 126 7.23 13.40 11.71
C GLU A 126 6.58 12.24 12.45
N ARG A 127 5.54 11.64 11.84
CA ARG A 127 4.73 10.58 12.46
C ARG A 127 5.40 9.22 12.46
N TYR A 128 6.12 8.88 11.40
CA TYR A 128 6.70 7.55 11.19
C TYR A 128 8.22 7.60 11.36
N LYS A 129 8.71 7.26 12.57
CA LYS A 129 10.13 7.28 12.90
C LYS A 129 10.79 5.92 12.67
N GLU A 130 10.09 4.84 12.99
CA GLU A 130 10.60 3.49 12.95
C GLU A 130 9.89 2.63 11.88
N PRO A 131 10.60 1.66 11.28
CA PRO A 131 10.03 0.77 10.27
C PRO A 131 9.03 -0.24 10.86
N GLU A 132 9.01 -0.41 12.16
CA GLU A 132 8.04 -1.23 12.90
C GLU A 132 7.31 -0.38 13.93
N ARG A 133 5.99 -0.57 14.03
CA ARG A 133 5.18 0.12 15.02
C ARG A 133 3.95 -0.68 15.42
N CYS A 134 3.41 -0.40 16.59
CA CYS A 134 2.10 -0.86 17.00
C CYS A 134 1.06 0.22 16.70
N ARG A 135 -0.04 -0.15 16.03
CA ARG A 135 -1.20 0.72 15.80
C ARG A 135 -2.41 0.18 16.56
N VAL A 136 -3.09 1.07 17.28
CA VAL A 136 -4.40 0.80 17.88
C VAL A 136 -5.49 1.39 16.99
N PHE A 137 -6.51 0.60 16.67
CA PHE A 137 -7.67 1.03 15.90
C PHE A 137 -8.79 1.46 16.84
N GLU A 138 -8.72 2.71 17.30
CA GLU A 138 -9.62 3.28 18.31
C GLU A 138 -11.10 3.25 17.92
N ASN A 139 -11.39 3.35 16.62
CA ASN A 139 -12.75 3.40 16.08
C ASN A 139 -13.38 2.02 15.87
N ILE A 140 -12.67 0.93 16.21
CA ILE A 140 -13.15 -0.43 16.06
C ILE A 140 -13.47 -1.02 17.43
N LYS A 141 -14.61 -1.70 17.54
CA LYS A 141 -14.99 -2.40 18.77
C LYS A 141 -13.87 -3.37 19.20
N GLY A 142 -13.48 -3.30 20.46
CA GLY A 142 -12.37 -4.09 20.98
C GLY A 142 -10.99 -3.46 20.79
N LYS A 143 -10.89 -2.32 20.09
CA LYS A 143 -9.66 -1.54 19.85
C LYS A 143 -8.47 -2.43 19.49
N PRO A 144 -8.54 -3.21 18.39
CA PRO A 144 -7.50 -4.16 18.05
C PRO A 144 -6.15 -3.46 17.89
N LYS A 145 -5.11 -4.12 18.41
CA LYS A 145 -3.72 -3.71 18.26
C LYS A 145 -3.09 -4.49 17.13
N VAL A 146 -2.50 -3.79 16.17
CA VAL A 146 -1.88 -4.38 14.99
C VAL A 146 -0.44 -3.93 14.90
N ARG A 147 0.44 -4.88 14.63
CA ARG A 147 1.85 -4.60 14.36
C ARG A 147 2.02 -4.28 12.88
N GLN A 148 2.49 -3.08 12.58
CA GLN A 148 2.69 -2.59 11.22
C GLN A 148 4.17 -2.56 10.88
N TYR A 149 4.53 -3.05 9.69
CA TYR A 149 5.86 -3.06 9.11
C TYR A 149 5.89 -2.17 7.87
N LEU A 150 6.88 -1.30 7.79
CA LEU A 150 6.98 -0.23 6.80
C LEU A 150 8.26 -0.37 5.97
N PRO A 151 8.34 -1.36 5.05
CA PRO A 151 9.57 -1.66 4.31
C PRO A 151 10.02 -0.52 3.39
N LEU A 152 9.11 0.38 3.00
CA LEU A 152 9.41 1.51 2.13
C LEU A 152 9.68 2.81 2.89
N LEU A 153 9.79 2.79 4.22
CA LEU A 153 9.80 4.00 5.04
C LEU A 153 10.82 5.04 4.59
N ASP A 154 12.03 4.61 4.22
CA ASP A 154 13.15 5.46 3.78
C ASP A 154 13.33 5.52 2.25
N TRP A 155 12.36 5.02 1.49
CA TRP A 155 12.38 5.07 0.04
C TRP A 155 11.88 6.43 -0.46
N THR A 156 12.56 6.96 -1.49
CA THR A 156 12.08 8.12 -2.23
C THR A 156 11.18 7.69 -3.38
N LEU A 157 10.58 8.67 -4.05
CA LEU A 157 9.77 8.40 -5.24
C LEU A 157 10.64 7.81 -6.37
N GLU A 158 11.87 8.30 -6.50
CA GLU A 158 12.86 7.81 -7.48
C GLU A 158 13.24 6.34 -7.19
N ASP A 159 13.45 5.97 -5.92
CA ASP A 159 13.72 4.58 -5.53
C ASP A 159 12.59 3.65 -5.97
N VAL A 160 11.33 4.07 -5.76
CA VAL A 160 10.12 3.32 -6.17
C VAL A 160 10.08 3.19 -7.69
N ALA A 161 10.33 4.28 -8.42
CA ALA A 161 10.32 4.29 -9.88
C ALA A 161 11.41 3.39 -10.47
N GLU A 162 12.64 3.49 -9.94
CA GLU A 162 13.76 2.64 -10.36
C GLU A 162 13.44 1.16 -10.10
N PHE A 163 12.92 0.82 -8.91
CA PHE A 163 12.56 -0.55 -8.58
C PHE A 163 11.48 -1.13 -9.49
N ILE A 164 10.42 -0.36 -9.77
CA ILE A 164 9.35 -0.75 -10.69
C ILE A 164 9.92 -1.03 -12.09
N SER A 165 10.78 -0.15 -12.60
CA SER A 165 11.42 -0.30 -13.91
C SER A 165 12.31 -1.55 -13.97
N GLU A 166 13.21 -1.73 -13.00
CA GLU A 166 14.13 -2.87 -12.94
C GLU A 166 13.42 -4.21 -12.80
N ARG A 167 12.37 -4.26 -11.99
CA ARG A 167 11.58 -5.48 -11.77
C ARG A 167 10.48 -5.68 -12.82
N LYS A 168 10.30 -4.72 -13.75
CA LYS A 168 9.24 -4.72 -14.77
C LYS A 168 7.85 -4.91 -14.16
N ILE A 169 7.59 -4.24 -13.03
CA ILE A 169 6.31 -4.35 -12.33
C ILE A 169 5.24 -3.64 -13.15
N LYS A 170 4.17 -4.34 -13.47
CA LYS A 170 2.99 -3.75 -14.10
C LYS A 170 2.20 -2.98 -13.03
N CYS A 171 2.07 -1.67 -13.19
CA CYS A 171 1.25 -0.84 -12.32
C CYS A 171 -0.20 -0.74 -12.82
N ALA A 172 -1.09 -0.19 -11.98
CA ALA A 172 -2.48 0.03 -12.33
C ALA A 172 -2.63 0.99 -13.54
N PRO A 173 -3.71 0.86 -14.35
CA PRO A 173 -3.92 1.68 -15.54
C PRO A 173 -3.90 3.20 -15.31
N VAL A 174 -4.20 3.65 -14.10
CA VAL A 174 -4.16 5.08 -13.73
C VAL A 174 -2.77 5.72 -13.88
N TYR A 175 -1.71 4.91 -13.90
CA TYR A 175 -0.32 5.35 -14.10
C TYR A 175 0.10 5.36 -15.58
N TYR A 176 -0.79 4.99 -16.50
CA TYR A 176 -0.55 5.03 -17.94
C TYR A 176 -1.40 6.12 -18.57
N ASP A 177 -0.92 6.68 -19.68
CA ASP A 177 -1.63 7.72 -20.39
C ASP A 177 -2.97 7.20 -20.95
N ARG A 178 -4.00 8.07 -20.98
CA ARG A 178 -5.36 7.72 -21.44
C ARG A 178 -5.41 7.22 -22.90
N GLY A 179 -4.32 7.37 -23.66
CA GLY A 179 -4.15 6.85 -25.00
C GLY A 179 -3.70 5.38 -25.11
N GLY A 180 -3.62 4.65 -23.98
CA GLY A 180 -3.16 3.26 -23.97
C GLY A 180 -1.66 3.07 -24.23
N HIS A 181 -0.93 4.16 -24.39
CA HIS A 181 0.53 4.14 -24.45
C HIS A 181 1.07 4.17 -23.01
N SER A 182 1.92 3.20 -22.70
CA SER A 182 2.62 3.17 -21.42
C SER A 182 3.40 4.46 -21.21
N THR A 183 2.98 5.29 -20.25
CA THR A 183 3.79 6.40 -19.74
C THR A 183 4.89 5.90 -18.80
N LEU A 184 5.01 4.58 -18.62
CA LEU A 184 6.25 3.93 -18.19
C LEU A 184 7.28 3.88 -19.33
N LYS A 185 7.23 4.84 -20.25
CA LYS A 185 8.40 5.25 -20.99
C LYS A 185 9.45 5.72 -19.98
N GLU A 186 10.69 5.71 -20.42
CA GLU A 186 11.83 6.34 -19.76
C GLU A 186 11.49 7.73 -19.16
N ASP A 187 10.46 8.39 -19.70
CA ASP A 187 9.89 9.66 -19.27
C ASP A 187 8.99 9.60 -18.01
N TRP A 188 8.52 8.44 -17.55
CA TRP A 188 7.70 8.39 -16.31
C TRP A 188 8.54 8.76 -15.09
N VAL A 189 9.78 8.31 -15.04
CA VAL A 189 10.75 8.75 -14.02
C VAL A 189 10.92 10.27 -14.11
N ALA A 190 11.00 10.82 -15.32
CA ALA A 190 11.11 12.26 -15.56
C ALA A 190 9.81 13.05 -15.30
N SER A 191 8.62 12.44 -15.48
CA SER A 191 7.32 13.09 -15.23
C SER A 191 6.89 13.06 -13.77
N VAL A 192 7.43 12.14 -13.00
CA VAL A 192 7.16 11.98 -11.56
C VAL A 192 8.16 12.81 -10.71
N VAL A 193 9.26 13.26 -11.32
CA VAL A 193 10.32 14.09 -10.71
C VAL A 193 10.10 15.60 -10.94
N ARG A 194 9.05 16.00 -11.68
CA ARG A 194 8.70 17.43 -11.85
C ARG A 194 7.60 17.83 -10.86
#